data_c48d66aa1d3075b177b406c67df6b62c
#
_entry.id   c48d66aa1d3075b177b406c67df6b62c
#
_cell.length_a   1.000
_cell.length_b   1.000
_cell.length_c   1.000
_cell.angle_alpha   90.00
_cell.angle_beta   90.00
_cell.angle_gamma   90.00
#
_symmetry.space_group_name_H-M   'P 1'
#
loop_
_entity.id
_entity.type
_entity.pdbx_description
1 polymer ?
#
loop_
_entity_poly.entity_id
_entity_poly.type
_entity_poly.pdbx_seq_one_letter_code
_entity_poly.pdbx_strand_id
1 'polypeptide(L)'
;GLDETKAVMSNYTLQIPLKLNGDEGSENIGVKIFIDGILQEFSPDNSEEYSFNNTLSVKTDDAPYDLKIKAKFDGESETHTISAVSIYNPDYVPRSGVSLGVNHKCAAGGFRVLPVTDGQLEFLDSNAVLKAPEPVPVTDEQMENYALRGENSEAFLLVQNYDESTYSLDKNGSTLSLQFVAGTQTAGKEEYRVSFYKNHELVSFNGDYYYLDISSEGGKISITDITIDNVKAGDFLYSIIVPTESFNEFAFAKKTSTAVVVNAQ
;
A
#
# COMPACT_ATOMS: atom_id res chain seq x y z
N GLY A 1 -15.59 -2.45 -7.89
CA GLY A 1 -15.09 -1.09 -7.90
C GLY A 1 -15.91 -0.18 -7.01
N LEU A 2 -15.39 0.97 -6.65
CA LEU A 2 -16.07 2.01 -5.89
C LEU A 2 -17.00 2.82 -6.80
N ASP A 3 -18.16 3.22 -6.26
CA ASP A 3 -19.13 4.10 -6.95
C ASP A 3 -19.17 5.46 -6.23
N GLU A 4 -18.37 6.40 -6.72
CA GLU A 4 -18.21 7.74 -6.15
C GLU A 4 -19.49 8.61 -6.21
N THR A 5 -20.42 8.31 -7.12
CA THR A 5 -21.68 9.06 -7.23
C THR A 5 -22.61 8.86 -6.03
N LYS A 6 -22.32 7.88 -5.18
CA LYS A 6 -23.11 7.55 -3.98
C LYS A 6 -22.38 7.81 -2.67
N ALA A 7 -21.19 8.43 -2.72
CA ALA A 7 -20.46 8.76 -1.53
C ALA A 7 -21.21 9.80 -0.69
N VAL A 8 -21.39 9.52 0.60
CA VAL A 8 -22.07 10.41 1.55
C VAL A 8 -21.20 10.58 2.78
N MET A 9 -20.91 11.83 3.12
CA MET A 9 -20.15 12.17 4.33
C MET A 9 -21.09 12.62 5.45
N SER A 10 -20.99 12.01 6.63
CA SER A 10 -21.77 12.37 7.81
C SER A 10 -20.99 12.05 9.08
N ASN A 11 -20.82 13.03 9.97
CA ASN A 11 -20.15 12.85 11.27
C ASN A 11 -18.81 12.09 11.19
N TYR A 12 -17.86 12.56 10.39
CA TYR A 12 -16.55 11.92 10.15
C TYR A 12 -16.62 10.53 9.48
N THR A 13 -17.80 10.10 9.09
CA THR A 13 -18.00 8.79 8.45
C THR A 13 -18.36 8.98 6.99
N LEU A 14 -17.55 8.42 6.10
CA LEU A 14 -17.81 8.33 4.68
C LEU A 14 -18.56 7.02 4.40
N GLN A 15 -19.65 7.09 3.65
CA GLN A 15 -20.37 5.92 3.16
C GLN A 15 -20.20 5.80 1.66
N ILE A 16 -19.75 4.64 1.20
CA ILE A 16 -19.54 4.37 -0.22
C ILE A 16 -19.73 2.89 -0.54
N PRO A 17 -20.38 2.55 -1.66
CA PRO A 17 -20.53 1.17 -2.08
C PRO A 17 -19.22 0.61 -2.68
N LEU A 18 -18.87 -0.61 -2.28
CA LEU A 18 -17.77 -1.39 -2.83
C LEU A 18 -18.30 -2.66 -3.47
N LYS A 19 -18.08 -2.83 -4.77
CA LYS A 19 -18.35 -4.09 -5.45
C LYS A 19 -17.06 -4.88 -5.63
N LEU A 20 -17.03 -6.13 -5.14
CA LEU A 20 -15.99 -7.10 -5.44
C LEU A 20 -16.38 -7.86 -6.71
N ASN A 21 -15.48 -7.90 -7.68
CA ASN A 21 -15.63 -8.67 -8.91
C ASN A 21 -14.75 -9.92 -8.82
N GLY A 22 -15.31 -11.07 -9.14
CA GLY A 22 -14.61 -12.35 -9.11
C GLY A 22 -15.59 -13.49 -9.34
N ASP A 23 -15.11 -14.73 -9.26
CA ASP A 23 -15.97 -15.90 -9.31
C ASP A 23 -16.85 -15.93 -8.06
N GLU A 24 -18.13 -16.27 -8.24
CA GLU A 24 -19.08 -16.44 -7.13
C GLU A 24 -18.51 -17.40 -6.07
N GLY A 25 -18.60 -16.99 -4.82
CA GLY A 25 -18.11 -17.78 -3.70
C GLY A 25 -16.60 -17.71 -3.49
N SER A 26 -15.86 -16.84 -4.20
CA SER A 26 -14.49 -16.52 -3.81
C SER A 26 -14.51 -15.92 -2.41
N GLU A 27 -14.02 -16.69 -1.45
CA GLU A 27 -14.00 -16.36 -0.03
C GLU A 27 -12.62 -15.79 0.35
N ASN A 28 -12.58 -15.06 1.48
CA ASN A 28 -11.35 -14.60 2.12
C ASN A 28 -10.51 -13.64 1.25
N ILE A 29 -11.17 -12.63 0.69
CA ILE A 29 -10.49 -11.51 0.05
C ILE A 29 -10.23 -10.44 1.12
N GLY A 30 -8.99 -10.21 1.44
CA GLY A 30 -8.59 -9.08 2.28
C GLY A 30 -8.86 -7.77 1.55
N VAL A 31 -9.45 -6.80 2.24
CA VAL A 31 -9.72 -5.48 1.67
C VAL A 31 -9.10 -4.41 2.57
N LYS A 32 -8.38 -3.49 1.95
CA LYS A 32 -7.88 -2.28 2.59
C LYS A 32 -8.40 -1.07 1.80
N ILE A 33 -8.84 -0.05 2.52
CA ILE A 33 -9.30 1.21 1.94
C ILE A 33 -8.27 2.29 2.25
N PHE A 34 -7.95 3.08 1.23
CA PHE A 34 -7.05 4.22 1.36
C PHE A 34 -7.75 5.48 0.86
N ILE A 35 -7.59 6.58 1.61
CA ILE A 35 -7.95 7.93 1.18
C ILE A 35 -6.64 8.73 1.17
N ASP A 36 -6.30 9.38 0.07
CA ASP A 36 -5.02 10.09 -0.14
C ASP A 36 -3.79 9.22 0.20
N GLY A 37 -3.90 7.91 -0.05
CA GLY A 37 -2.87 6.94 0.33
C GLY A 37 -2.81 6.59 1.83
N ILE A 38 -3.68 7.17 2.66
CA ILE A 38 -3.80 6.89 4.10
C ILE A 38 -4.72 5.69 4.31
N LEU A 39 -4.25 4.68 5.02
CA LEU A 39 -5.04 3.50 5.39
C LEU A 39 -6.19 3.90 6.32
N GLN A 40 -7.40 3.45 6.01
CA GLN A 40 -8.62 3.79 6.73
C GLN A 40 -9.19 2.60 7.49
N GLU A 41 -9.73 2.88 8.69
CA GLU A 41 -10.65 1.93 9.35
C GLU A 41 -12.02 1.97 8.66
N PHE A 42 -12.56 0.82 8.35
CA PHE A 42 -13.89 0.73 7.79
C PHE A 42 -14.68 -0.48 8.31
N SER A 43 -15.98 -0.39 8.19
CA SER A 43 -16.94 -1.43 8.52
C SER A 43 -17.78 -1.74 7.28
N PRO A 44 -17.91 -3.02 6.88
CA PRO A 44 -18.76 -3.42 5.76
C PRO A 44 -20.21 -3.59 6.21
N ASP A 45 -21.14 -3.22 5.35
CA ASP A 45 -22.59 -3.33 5.53
C ASP A 45 -23.07 -2.73 6.87
N ASN A 46 -23.80 -3.50 7.65
CA ASN A 46 -24.34 -3.05 8.94
C ASN A 46 -23.49 -3.48 10.15
N SER A 47 -22.22 -3.89 9.93
CA SER A 47 -21.31 -4.16 11.03
C SER A 47 -21.04 -2.88 11.83
N GLU A 48 -20.87 -3.01 13.15
CA GLU A 48 -20.40 -1.93 14.01
C GLU A 48 -18.90 -2.02 14.29
N GLU A 49 -18.24 -3.09 13.82
CA GLU A 49 -16.82 -3.31 14.00
C GLU A 49 -16.03 -2.66 12.87
N TYR A 50 -15.21 -1.69 13.24
CA TYR A 50 -14.28 -1.03 12.32
C TYR A 50 -12.90 -1.69 12.37
N SER A 51 -12.30 -1.93 11.22
CA SER A 51 -10.96 -2.52 11.12
C SER A 51 -10.19 -1.96 9.93
N PHE A 52 -8.87 -1.91 10.03
CA PHE A 52 -7.97 -1.68 8.90
C PHE A 52 -7.84 -2.90 7.97
N ASN A 53 -8.24 -4.08 8.46
CA ASN A 53 -8.13 -5.36 7.78
C ASN A 53 -9.48 -6.06 7.81
N ASN A 54 -10.26 -5.91 6.76
CA ASN A 54 -11.51 -6.66 6.61
C ASN A 54 -11.33 -7.77 5.58
N THR A 55 -11.90 -8.93 5.86
CA THR A 55 -11.98 -10.05 4.92
C THR A 55 -13.41 -10.16 4.41
N LEU A 56 -13.57 -10.07 3.11
CA LEU A 56 -14.86 -10.08 2.43
C LEU A 56 -14.92 -11.22 1.43
N SER A 57 -16.13 -11.59 1.02
CA SER A 57 -16.39 -12.57 -0.04
C SER A 57 -17.08 -11.92 -1.23
N VAL A 58 -16.96 -12.50 -2.41
CA VAL A 58 -17.76 -12.06 -3.56
C VAL A 58 -19.22 -12.46 -3.32
N LYS A 59 -20.12 -11.47 -3.31
CA LYS A 59 -21.55 -11.72 -3.12
C LYS A 59 -22.17 -12.41 -4.37
N THR A 60 -23.03 -13.36 -4.15
CA THR A 60 -23.64 -14.22 -5.21
C THR A 60 -24.56 -13.45 -6.16
N ASP A 61 -25.13 -12.34 -5.71
CA ASP A 61 -26.05 -11.49 -6.47
C ASP A 61 -25.36 -10.24 -7.04
N ASP A 62 -24.04 -10.22 -7.04
CA ASP A 62 -23.25 -9.06 -7.46
C ASP A 62 -23.54 -7.78 -6.66
N ALA A 63 -24.20 -7.90 -5.50
CA ALA A 63 -24.53 -6.75 -4.67
C ALA A 63 -23.28 -6.09 -4.08
N PRO A 64 -23.23 -4.77 -4.02
CA PRO A 64 -22.14 -4.07 -3.35
C PRO A 64 -22.19 -4.26 -1.84
N TYR A 65 -21.04 -4.09 -1.20
CA TYR A 65 -20.94 -3.81 0.23
C TYR A 65 -21.16 -2.31 0.47
N ASP A 66 -21.95 -1.95 1.46
CA ASP A 66 -22.04 -0.56 1.92
C ASP A 66 -20.95 -0.32 2.97
N LEU A 67 -19.86 0.31 2.56
CA LEU A 67 -18.75 0.61 3.45
C LEU A 67 -19.03 1.87 4.26
N LYS A 68 -18.82 1.79 5.56
CA LYS A 68 -18.71 2.95 6.47
C LYS A 68 -17.25 3.13 6.83
N ILE A 69 -16.67 4.25 6.48
CA ILE A 69 -15.24 4.54 6.63
C ILE A 69 -15.09 5.69 7.64
N LYS A 70 -14.27 5.51 8.68
CA LYS A 70 -13.81 6.61 9.53
C LYS A 70 -12.76 7.38 8.75
N ALA A 71 -13.22 8.37 7.97
CA ALA A 71 -12.40 9.02 6.96
C ALA A 71 -11.37 9.98 7.58
N LYS A 72 -10.10 9.76 7.25
CA LYS A 72 -8.98 10.64 7.57
C LYS A 72 -8.31 11.08 6.27
N PHE A 73 -8.09 12.38 6.13
CA PHE A 73 -7.64 13.02 4.89
C PHE A 73 -6.23 13.60 5.02
N ASP A 74 -5.57 13.83 3.89
CA ASP A 74 -4.31 14.56 3.81
C ASP A 74 -4.56 16.04 3.47
N GLY A 75 -4.68 16.85 4.51
CA GLY A 75 -4.89 18.28 4.35
C GLY A 75 -6.29 18.68 3.90
N GLU A 76 -6.48 19.99 3.74
CA GLU A 76 -7.72 20.62 3.30
C GLU A 76 -7.73 20.72 1.76
N SER A 77 -8.41 19.84 1.10
CA SER A 77 -8.61 19.86 -0.35
C SER A 77 -10.10 19.74 -0.67
N GLU A 78 -10.51 20.28 -1.80
CA GLU A 78 -11.88 20.09 -2.32
C GLU A 78 -12.07 18.68 -2.90
N THR A 79 -10.97 18.01 -3.23
CA THR A 79 -10.99 16.66 -3.80
C THR A 79 -9.92 15.79 -3.14
N HIS A 80 -10.30 14.56 -2.86
CA HIS A 80 -9.43 13.53 -2.30
C HIS A 80 -9.41 12.31 -3.21
N THR A 81 -8.40 11.47 -3.03
CA THR A 81 -8.32 10.22 -3.78
C THR A 81 -8.78 9.06 -2.91
N ILE A 82 -9.49 8.10 -3.48
CA ILE A 82 -9.86 6.89 -2.78
C ILE A 82 -9.45 5.66 -3.58
N SER A 83 -8.85 4.68 -2.91
CA SER A 83 -8.46 3.40 -3.49
C SER A 83 -8.91 2.24 -2.62
N ALA A 84 -9.46 1.21 -3.24
CA ALA A 84 -9.70 -0.07 -2.60
C ALA A 84 -8.66 -1.08 -3.08
N VAL A 85 -7.96 -1.69 -2.16
CA VAL A 85 -6.92 -2.69 -2.44
C VAL A 85 -7.41 -4.04 -1.95
N SER A 86 -7.56 -4.99 -2.86
CA SER A 86 -7.86 -6.38 -2.52
C SER A 86 -6.56 -7.18 -2.38
N ILE A 87 -6.51 -8.03 -1.37
CA ILE A 87 -5.36 -8.89 -1.08
C ILE A 87 -5.86 -10.34 -1.12
N TYR A 88 -5.30 -11.10 -2.04
CA TYR A 88 -5.56 -12.54 -2.13
C TYR A 88 -4.78 -13.28 -1.03
N ASN A 89 -5.43 -14.23 -0.34
CA ASN A 89 -4.89 -14.92 0.83
C ASN A 89 -4.39 -13.94 1.93
N PRO A 90 -5.26 -13.09 2.49
CA PRO A 90 -4.85 -12.04 3.45
C PRO A 90 -4.17 -12.60 4.70
N ASP A 91 -4.49 -13.84 5.09
CA ASP A 91 -3.94 -14.52 6.28
C ASP A 91 -2.69 -15.37 5.95
N TYR A 92 -2.15 -15.25 4.72
CA TYR A 92 -1.01 -16.05 4.31
C TYR A 92 0.24 -15.70 5.15
N VAL A 93 0.73 -16.69 5.88
CA VAL A 93 2.00 -16.60 6.62
C VAL A 93 3.10 -17.27 5.79
N PRO A 94 4.08 -16.50 5.29
CA PRO A 94 5.17 -17.05 4.50
C PRO A 94 6.06 -17.98 5.35
N ARG A 95 6.58 -19.01 4.70
CA ARG A 95 7.60 -19.89 5.29
C ARG A 95 8.94 -19.57 4.66
N SER A 96 10.02 -19.59 5.44
CA SER A 96 11.37 -19.35 4.92
C SER A 96 11.68 -20.30 3.76
N GLY A 97 12.28 -19.80 2.70
CA GLY A 97 12.70 -20.57 1.53
C GLY A 97 11.63 -20.79 0.45
N VAL A 98 10.43 -20.21 0.59
CA VAL A 98 9.40 -20.25 -0.44
C VAL A 98 9.29 -18.89 -1.12
N SER A 99 9.28 -18.87 -2.46
CA SER A 99 9.02 -17.64 -3.23
C SER A 99 7.61 -17.11 -2.93
N LEU A 100 7.54 -15.92 -2.39
CA LEU A 100 6.34 -15.39 -1.70
C LEU A 100 5.44 -14.56 -2.61
N GLY A 101 5.93 -14.13 -3.76
CA GLY A 101 5.19 -13.25 -4.67
C GLY A 101 3.91 -13.84 -5.25
N VAL A 102 3.75 -15.18 -5.21
CA VAL A 102 2.60 -15.86 -5.83
C VAL A 102 1.43 -16.03 -4.87
N ASN A 103 1.70 -16.16 -3.57
CA ASN A 103 0.70 -16.57 -2.58
C ASN A 103 0.03 -15.42 -1.83
N HIS A 104 0.56 -14.20 -1.94
CA HIS A 104 0.02 -13.02 -1.29
C HIS A 104 0.00 -11.87 -2.31
N LYS A 105 -0.95 -11.93 -3.24
CA LYS A 105 -1.09 -10.96 -4.33
C LYS A 105 -1.99 -9.81 -3.93
N CYS A 106 -1.64 -8.62 -4.39
CA CYS A 106 -2.47 -7.44 -4.32
C CYS A 106 -3.08 -7.18 -5.70
N ALA A 107 -4.37 -6.88 -5.73
CA ALA A 107 -5.04 -6.31 -6.87
C ALA A 107 -5.73 -5.02 -6.45
N ALA A 108 -5.50 -3.94 -7.15
CA ALA A 108 -6.13 -2.66 -6.85
C ALA A 108 -7.49 -2.56 -7.52
N GLY A 109 -8.46 -2.10 -6.79
CA GLY A 109 -9.81 -1.80 -7.26
C GLY A 109 -9.93 -0.47 -7.99
N GLY A 110 -8.82 0.17 -8.32
CA GLY A 110 -8.79 1.44 -9.02
C GLY A 110 -8.73 2.65 -8.09
N PHE A 111 -8.27 3.71 -8.66
CA PHE A 111 -8.13 5.04 -8.10
C PHE A 111 -9.36 5.87 -8.51
N ARG A 112 -9.92 6.64 -7.59
CA ARG A 112 -11.04 7.53 -7.85
C ARG A 112 -10.80 8.87 -7.16
N VAL A 113 -11.31 9.92 -7.75
CA VAL A 113 -11.38 11.24 -7.12
C VAL A 113 -12.69 11.33 -6.34
N LEU A 114 -12.60 11.71 -5.08
CA LEU A 114 -13.71 11.86 -4.17
C LEU A 114 -13.91 13.35 -3.87
N PRO A 115 -14.98 13.99 -4.38
CA PRO A 115 -15.32 15.34 -3.96
C PRO A 115 -15.87 15.30 -2.53
N VAL A 116 -15.29 16.12 -1.66
CA VAL A 116 -15.77 16.29 -0.27
C VAL A 116 -16.24 17.72 -0.12
N THR A 117 -17.53 17.92 -0.07
CA THR A 117 -18.14 19.25 -0.11
C THR A 117 -18.56 19.80 1.23
N ASP A 118 -18.76 18.95 2.25
CA ASP A 118 -19.20 19.38 3.58
C ASP A 118 -18.85 18.35 4.65
N GLY A 119 -18.54 18.81 5.84
CA GLY A 119 -18.44 17.95 7.02
C GLY A 119 -17.28 18.32 7.90
N GLN A 120 -17.29 17.72 9.07
CA GLN A 120 -16.15 17.72 9.96
C GLN A 120 -15.15 16.72 9.38
N LEU A 121 -13.95 17.19 9.02
CA LEU A 121 -12.88 16.38 8.47
C LEU A 121 -11.86 16.06 9.57
N GLU A 122 -11.40 14.82 9.59
CA GLU A 122 -10.23 14.43 10.39
C GLU A 122 -9.01 14.36 9.47
N PHE A 123 -7.89 14.94 9.93
CA PHE A 123 -6.67 15.03 9.12
C PHE A 123 -5.57 14.14 9.68
N LEU A 124 -4.72 13.63 8.78
CA LEU A 124 -3.49 12.97 9.14
C LEU A 124 -2.53 13.99 9.80
N ASP A 125 -1.84 13.55 10.86
CA ASP A 125 -0.69 14.32 11.37
C ASP A 125 0.42 14.33 10.30
N SER A 126 0.79 15.50 9.81
CA SER A 126 1.85 15.66 8.82
C SER A 126 3.21 15.10 9.28
N ASN A 127 3.44 15.02 10.60
CA ASN A 127 4.65 14.40 11.14
C ASN A 127 4.69 12.87 10.93
N ALA A 128 3.59 12.24 10.58
CA ALA A 128 3.54 10.82 10.26
C ALA A 128 4.01 10.48 8.83
N VAL A 129 4.34 11.48 8.01
CA VAL A 129 4.73 11.32 6.60
C VAL A 129 6.18 11.76 6.39
N LEU A 130 6.99 10.84 5.87
CA LEU A 130 8.34 11.12 5.37
C LEU A 130 8.28 11.37 3.86
N LYS A 131 8.99 12.36 3.36
CA LYS A 131 9.19 12.55 1.92
C LYS A 131 10.47 11.87 1.48
N ALA A 132 10.38 11.05 0.44
CA ALA A 132 11.55 10.43 -0.18
C ALA A 132 12.45 11.49 -0.84
N PRO A 133 13.74 11.17 -1.06
CA PRO A 133 14.61 11.98 -1.90
C PRO A 133 14.03 12.13 -3.32
N GLU A 134 14.27 13.29 -3.93
CA GLU A 134 13.91 13.52 -5.33
C GLU A 134 14.54 12.46 -6.26
N PRO A 135 13.78 11.94 -7.23
CA PRO A 135 14.29 10.92 -8.14
C PRO A 135 15.46 11.45 -8.99
N VAL A 136 16.50 10.64 -9.12
CA VAL A 136 17.70 10.94 -9.93
C VAL A 136 17.77 10.03 -11.15
N PRO A 137 18.47 10.42 -12.23
CA PRO A 137 18.66 9.55 -13.40
C PRO A 137 19.20 8.17 -12.99
N VAL A 138 18.59 7.11 -13.51
CA VAL A 138 19.03 5.74 -13.23
C VAL A 138 20.36 5.44 -13.93
N THR A 139 21.29 4.79 -13.23
CA THR A 139 22.57 4.34 -13.81
C THR A 139 22.42 2.96 -14.45
N ASP A 140 23.41 2.58 -15.32
CA ASP A 140 23.43 1.24 -15.93
C ASP A 140 23.46 0.12 -14.89
N GLU A 141 24.21 0.30 -13.81
CA GLU A 141 24.27 -0.64 -12.69
C GLU A 141 22.92 -0.78 -11.98
N GLN A 142 22.23 0.33 -11.72
CA GLN A 142 20.89 0.32 -11.11
C GLN A 142 19.85 -0.29 -12.05
N MET A 143 19.95 -0.04 -13.38
CA MET A 143 19.08 -0.70 -14.35
C MET A 143 19.23 -2.22 -14.32
N GLU A 144 20.44 -2.72 -14.07
CA GLU A 144 20.71 -4.15 -13.92
C GLU A 144 20.19 -4.69 -12.59
N ASN A 145 20.58 -4.06 -11.49
CA ASN A 145 20.28 -4.53 -10.13
C ASN A 145 18.79 -4.52 -9.82
N TYR A 146 18.03 -3.57 -10.38
CA TYR A 146 16.60 -3.41 -10.13
C TYR A 146 15.70 -3.79 -11.31
N ALA A 147 16.26 -4.48 -12.32
CA ALA A 147 15.55 -4.96 -13.51
C ALA A 147 14.81 -3.85 -14.31
N LEU A 148 15.37 -2.65 -14.38
CA LEU A 148 14.81 -1.48 -15.07
C LEU A 148 15.25 -1.38 -16.53
N ARG A 149 15.36 -2.48 -17.28
CA ARG A 149 15.91 -2.50 -18.65
C ARG A 149 14.89 -2.35 -19.79
N GLY A 150 13.62 -2.38 -19.52
CA GLY A 150 12.56 -2.29 -20.54
C GLY A 150 11.89 -0.91 -20.57
N GLU A 151 11.37 -0.47 -21.71
CA GLU A 151 10.68 0.83 -21.87
C GLU A 151 9.50 1.04 -20.91
N ASN A 152 8.92 -0.03 -20.38
CA ASN A 152 7.82 0.01 -19.43
C ASN A 152 8.15 -0.71 -18.11
N SER A 153 9.46 -0.85 -17.81
CA SER A 153 9.85 -1.51 -16.56
C SER A 153 9.65 -0.59 -15.37
N GLU A 154 9.20 -1.18 -14.27
CA GLU A 154 9.02 -0.52 -12.99
C GLU A 154 9.66 -1.35 -11.87
N ALA A 155 10.26 -0.69 -10.91
CA ALA A 155 10.79 -1.28 -9.69
C ALA A 155 10.19 -0.56 -8.49
N PHE A 156 9.32 -1.26 -7.76
CA PHE A 156 8.88 -0.87 -6.43
C PHE A 156 9.27 -2.02 -5.48
N LEU A 157 10.42 -1.87 -4.84
CA LEU A 157 11.08 -2.93 -4.11
C LEU A 157 11.35 -2.52 -2.66
N LEU A 158 11.21 -3.46 -1.74
CA LEU A 158 11.73 -3.35 -0.39
C LEU A 158 12.86 -4.38 -0.29
N VAL A 159 14.11 -3.92 -0.13
CA VAL A 159 15.29 -4.76 -0.27
C VAL A 159 16.25 -4.60 0.90
N GLN A 160 16.99 -5.67 1.18
CA GLN A 160 18.20 -5.65 2.00
C GLN A 160 19.35 -6.22 1.15
N ASN A 161 20.36 -5.43 0.87
CA ASN A 161 21.49 -5.84 0.02
C ASN A 161 21.04 -6.41 -1.34
N TYR A 162 20.09 -5.74 -2.02
CA TYR A 162 19.47 -6.15 -3.29
C TYR A 162 18.61 -7.43 -3.20
N ASP A 163 18.48 -8.07 -2.04
CA ASP A 163 17.57 -9.21 -1.84
C ASP A 163 16.20 -8.70 -1.38
N GLU A 164 15.14 -9.12 -2.07
CA GLU A 164 13.74 -8.80 -1.75
C GLU A 164 12.97 -10.00 -1.16
N SER A 165 13.64 -11.13 -0.97
CA SER A 165 12.99 -12.37 -0.56
C SER A 165 13.21 -12.74 0.90
N THR A 166 14.35 -12.32 1.46
CA THR A 166 14.77 -12.68 2.82
C THR A 166 15.55 -11.53 3.45
N TYR A 167 15.14 -11.15 4.65
CA TYR A 167 15.85 -10.11 5.42
C TYR A 167 16.55 -10.72 6.62
N SER A 168 17.76 -10.27 6.90
CA SER A 168 18.59 -10.77 8.00
C SER A 168 18.66 -9.76 9.13
N LEU A 169 18.38 -10.22 10.36
CA LEU A 169 18.63 -9.48 11.59
C LEU A 169 20.00 -9.78 12.13
N ASP A 170 20.68 -8.78 12.68
CA ASP A 170 21.86 -8.98 13.50
C ASP A 170 21.52 -9.87 14.71
N LYS A 171 22.48 -10.70 15.16
CA LYS A 171 22.26 -11.74 16.18
C LYS A 171 21.62 -11.27 17.48
N ASN A 172 21.75 -10.00 17.83
CA ASN A 172 21.19 -9.39 19.05
C ASN A 172 20.34 -8.15 18.73
N GLY A 173 19.99 -7.94 17.46
CA GLY A 173 19.26 -6.78 16.99
C GLY A 173 17.75 -7.03 16.96
N SER A 174 17.00 -5.96 17.12
CA SER A 174 15.55 -5.92 16.88
C SER A 174 15.17 -4.84 15.88
N THR A 175 16.14 -4.18 15.29
CA THR A 175 15.96 -3.17 14.24
C THR A 175 16.42 -3.75 12.91
N LEU A 176 15.58 -3.62 11.91
CA LEU A 176 15.85 -4.06 10.55
C LEU A 176 16.09 -2.85 9.66
N SER A 177 17.24 -2.81 8.98
CA SER A 177 17.59 -1.77 8.02
C SER A 177 17.36 -2.30 6.61
N LEU A 178 16.58 -1.54 5.82
CA LEU A 178 16.16 -1.87 4.47
C LEU A 178 16.30 -0.63 3.57
N GLN A 179 16.13 -0.83 2.27
CA GLN A 179 15.95 0.24 1.30
C GLN A 179 14.62 0.06 0.57
N PHE A 180 13.86 1.14 0.48
CA PHE A 180 12.74 1.20 -0.45
C PHE A 180 13.20 1.85 -1.74
N VAL A 181 13.04 1.12 -2.84
CA VAL A 181 13.45 1.53 -4.18
C VAL A 181 12.20 1.80 -5.01
N ALA A 182 12.15 2.99 -5.60
CA ALA A 182 11.11 3.36 -6.56
C ALA A 182 11.75 3.87 -7.84
N GLY A 183 11.55 3.16 -8.95
CA GLY A 183 12.09 3.55 -10.25
C GLY A 183 11.17 3.12 -11.38
N THR A 184 11.16 3.86 -12.47
CA THR A 184 10.39 3.54 -13.66
C THR A 184 11.09 3.98 -14.94
N GLN A 185 10.88 3.22 -16.02
CA GLN A 185 11.20 3.63 -17.39
C GLN A 185 9.95 4.11 -18.15
N THR A 186 8.77 3.95 -17.57
CA THR A 186 7.53 4.46 -18.17
C THR A 186 7.54 5.98 -18.16
N ALA A 187 7.27 6.59 -19.30
CA ALA A 187 7.20 8.04 -19.41
C ALA A 187 6.04 8.60 -18.57
N GLY A 188 6.30 9.73 -17.91
CA GLY A 188 5.33 10.41 -17.06
C GLY A 188 5.85 10.61 -15.66
N LYS A 189 5.03 11.23 -14.84
CA LYS A 189 5.26 11.43 -13.41
C LYS A 189 4.04 10.95 -12.64
N GLU A 190 4.28 10.19 -11.59
CA GLU A 190 3.24 9.66 -10.71
C GLU A 190 3.65 9.92 -9.27
N GLU A 191 2.70 10.28 -8.41
CA GLU A 191 2.91 10.46 -6.98
C GLU A 191 2.24 9.31 -6.23
N TYR A 192 2.97 8.73 -5.29
CA TYR A 192 2.50 7.60 -4.50
C TYR A 192 2.76 7.82 -3.02
N ARG A 193 1.93 7.22 -2.19
CA ARG A 193 2.15 7.03 -0.76
C ARG A 193 2.37 5.57 -0.46
N VAL A 194 3.44 5.27 0.26
CA VAL A 194 3.86 3.91 0.64
C VAL A 194 3.60 3.69 2.11
N SER A 195 3.03 2.56 2.45
CA SER A 195 2.87 2.08 3.82
C SER A 195 3.53 0.71 3.99
N PHE A 196 4.14 0.48 5.17
CA PHE A 196 4.89 -0.74 5.47
C PHE A 196 4.11 -1.62 6.44
N TYR A 197 4.16 -2.92 6.20
CA TYR A 197 3.42 -3.92 6.97
C TYR A 197 4.36 -4.99 7.51
N LYS A 198 4.19 -5.30 8.81
CA LYS A 198 4.80 -6.43 9.48
C LYS A 198 3.70 -7.35 9.99
N ASN A 199 3.71 -8.61 9.57
CA ASN A 199 2.69 -9.59 9.95
C ASN A 199 1.25 -9.09 9.66
N HIS A 200 1.05 -8.43 8.52
CA HIS A 200 -0.20 -7.78 8.04
C HIS A 200 -0.61 -6.50 8.77
N GLU A 201 0.09 -6.07 9.80
CA GLU A 201 -0.20 -4.83 10.53
C GLU A 201 0.67 -3.68 10.02
N LEU A 202 0.06 -2.49 9.92
CA LEU A 202 0.76 -1.25 9.60
C LEU A 202 1.80 -0.96 10.68
N VAL A 203 3.03 -0.66 10.29
CA VAL A 203 4.12 -0.35 11.23
C VAL A 203 4.76 0.98 10.93
N SER A 204 5.27 1.64 11.98
CA SER A 204 6.12 2.81 11.82
C SER A 204 7.52 2.42 11.36
N PHE A 205 8.21 3.37 10.73
CA PHE A 205 9.60 3.27 10.28
C PHE A 205 10.35 4.57 10.57
N ASN A 206 11.68 4.51 10.61
CA ASN A 206 12.54 5.66 10.90
C ASN A 206 12.08 6.49 12.11
N GLY A 207 11.65 5.80 13.18
CA GLY A 207 11.01 6.38 14.35
C GLY A 207 9.48 6.35 14.24
N ASP A 208 8.84 7.51 14.00
CA ASP A 208 7.39 7.65 14.11
C ASP A 208 6.66 7.84 12.77
N TYR A 209 7.35 7.66 11.63
CA TYR A 209 6.71 7.77 10.32
C TYR A 209 5.90 6.51 10.00
N TYR A 210 4.70 6.68 9.47
CA TYR A 210 3.83 5.60 9.00
C TYR A 210 3.71 5.56 7.48
N TYR A 211 4.01 6.66 6.82
CA TYR A 211 3.86 6.82 5.37
C TYR A 211 5.12 7.44 4.76
N LEU A 212 5.44 7.00 3.54
CA LEU A 212 6.51 7.52 2.72
C LEU A 212 5.92 8.06 1.42
N ASP A 213 6.04 9.37 1.20
CA ASP A 213 5.66 9.97 -0.08
C ASP A 213 6.82 9.87 -1.06
N ILE A 214 6.53 9.37 -2.24
CA ILE A 214 7.49 9.17 -3.33
C ILE A 214 6.97 9.77 -4.63
N SER A 215 7.87 10.30 -5.43
CA SER A 215 7.63 10.64 -6.82
C SER A 215 8.30 9.58 -7.71
N SER A 216 7.60 9.09 -8.73
CA SER A 216 8.13 8.19 -9.75
C SER A 216 8.10 8.89 -11.09
N GLU A 217 9.24 9.00 -11.76
CA GLU A 217 9.42 9.72 -13.02
C GLU A 217 10.22 8.88 -14.00
N GLY A 218 9.82 8.88 -15.28
CA GLY A 218 10.45 8.06 -16.32
C GLY A 218 11.97 8.25 -16.44
N GLY A 219 12.72 7.16 -16.43
CA GLY A 219 14.19 7.14 -16.49
C GLY A 219 14.88 7.54 -15.19
N LYS A 220 14.13 7.63 -14.07
CA LYS A 220 14.67 8.02 -12.77
C LYS A 220 14.39 6.99 -11.70
N ILE A 221 15.14 7.08 -10.60
CA ILE A 221 15.06 6.21 -9.43
C ILE A 221 15.19 7.03 -8.13
N SER A 222 14.42 6.69 -7.13
CA SER A 222 14.57 7.16 -5.75
C SER A 222 14.85 5.96 -4.85
N ILE A 223 15.78 6.12 -3.92
CA ILE A 223 16.13 5.10 -2.92
C ILE A 223 16.05 5.75 -1.56
N THR A 224 15.27 5.16 -0.66
CA THR A 224 15.05 5.66 0.70
C THR A 224 15.46 4.60 1.70
N ASP A 225 16.33 4.95 2.64
CA ASP A 225 16.70 4.08 3.75
C ASP A 225 15.54 3.98 4.75
N ILE A 226 15.17 2.74 5.09
CA ILE A 226 14.05 2.41 5.97
C ILE A 226 14.57 1.60 7.15
N THR A 227 14.24 2.01 8.36
CA THR A 227 14.49 1.24 9.58
C THR A 227 13.17 0.88 10.26
N ILE A 228 12.98 -0.39 10.59
CA ILE A 228 11.81 -0.88 11.30
C ILE A 228 12.26 -1.52 12.60
N ASP A 229 11.70 -1.05 13.71
CA ASP A 229 12.03 -1.53 15.04
C ASP A 229 11.14 -2.70 15.48
N ASN A 230 11.55 -3.36 16.57
CA ASN A 230 10.82 -4.47 17.19
C ASN A 230 10.53 -5.63 16.20
N VAL A 231 11.50 -5.93 15.35
CA VAL A 231 11.45 -7.04 14.39
C VAL A 231 12.17 -8.26 14.95
N LYS A 232 11.65 -9.45 14.69
CA LYS A 232 12.24 -10.73 15.09
C LYS A 232 12.26 -11.73 13.95
N ALA A 233 13.07 -12.75 14.06
CA ALA A 233 13.08 -13.85 13.11
C ALA A 233 11.71 -14.54 13.04
N GLY A 234 11.24 -14.78 11.82
CA GLY A 234 9.90 -15.31 11.53
C GLY A 234 8.86 -14.22 11.23
N ASP A 235 9.13 -12.96 11.55
CA ASP A 235 8.29 -11.86 11.03
C ASP A 235 8.41 -11.80 9.51
N PHE A 236 7.38 -11.28 8.86
CA PHE A 236 7.43 -11.01 7.42
C PHE A 236 6.98 -9.57 7.15
N LEU A 237 7.59 -8.98 6.11
CA LEU A 237 7.37 -7.59 5.75
C LEU A 237 7.00 -7.47 4.27
N TYR A 238 6.21 -6.46 3.96
CA TYR A 238 5.91 -5.97 2.62
C TYR A 238 5.47 -4.52 2.69
N SER A 239 5.37 -3.85 1.56
CA SER A 239 4.76 -2.52 1.46
C SER A 239 3.61 -2.51 0.46
N ILE A 240 2.67 -1.58 0.68
CA ILE A 240 1.60 -1.24 -0.26
C ILE A 240 1.85 0.19 -0.72
N ILE A 241 1.78 0.39 -2.03
CA ILE A 241 2.06 1.63 -2.73
C ILE A 241 0.76 2.09 -3.40
N VAL A 242 0.23 3.22 -2.98
CA VAL A 242 -1.06 3.75 -3.45
C VAL A 242 -0.83 5.07 -4.17
N PRO A 243 -1.36 5.27 -5.39
CA PRO A 243 -1.28 6.56 -6.06
C PRO A 243 -2.06 7.62 -5.29
N THR A 244 -1.46 8.78 -5.06
CA THR A 244 -2.09 9.94 -4.44
C THR A 244 -2.42 11.00 -5.46
N GLU A 245 -1.59 11.12 -6.48
CA GLU A 245 -1.78 11.99 -7.62
C GLU A 245 -1.32 11.24 -8.86
N SER A 246 -2.15 11.15 -9.87
CA SER A 246 -1.82 10.45 -11.10
C SER A 246 -2.23 11.26 -12.31
N PHE A 247 -1.30 11.42 -13.23
CA PHE A 247 -1.54 11.94 -14.57
C PHE A 247 -2.01 10.84 -15.53
N ASN A 248 -2.05 9.60 -15.07
CA ASN A 248 -2.50 8.44 -15.82
C ASN A 248 -3.76 7.85 -15.17
N GLU A 249 -4.87 7.85 -15.89
CA GLU A 249 -6.14 7.25 -15.45
C GLU A 249 -6.07 5.74 -15.13
N PHE A 250 -4.94 5.10 -15.43
CA PHE A 250 -4.63 3.70 -15.15
C PHE A 250 -3.66 3.50 -13.98
N ALA A 251 -3.44 4.50 -13.14
CA ALA A 251 -2.64 4.32 -11.93
C ALA A 251 -3.33 3.34 -10.96
N PHE A 252 -2.60 2.31 -10.55
CA PHE A 252 -3.09 1.27 -9.65
C PHE A 252 -2.19 1.17 -8.42
N ALA A 253 -2.77 0.77 -7.30
CA ALA A 253 -1.98 0.39 -6.14
C ALA A 253 -1.13 -0.84 -6.45
N LYS A 254 0.06 -0.89 -5.87
CA LYS A 254 1.07 -1.95 -6.04
C LYS A 254 1.46 -2.49 -4.68
N LYS A 255 2.09 -3.66 -4.67
CA LYS A 255 2.62 -4.28 -3.46
C LYS A 255 3.98 -4.86 -3.75
N THR A 256 4.95 -4.64 -2.85
CA THR A 256 6.24 -5.30 -2.93
C THR A 256 6.14 -6.80 -2.65
N SER A 257 7.16 -7.55 -3.02
CA SER A 257 7.32 -8.93 -2.55
C SER A 257 7.24 -8.99 -1.03
N THR A 258 6.75 -10.12 -0.51
CA THR A 258 6.72 -10.35 0.94
C THR A 258 7.97 -11.12 1.32
N ALA A 259 8.78 -10.56 2.22
CA ALA A 259 10.02 -11.18 2.67
C ALA A 259 9.93 -11.64 4.12
N VAL A 260 10.59 -12.77 4.44
CA VAL A 260 10.69 -13.30 5.79
C VAL A 260 11.99 -12.83 6.44
N VAL A 261 11.90 -12.47 7.70
CA VAL A 261 13.05 -12.10 8.53
C VAL A 261 13.68 -13.36 9.13
N VAL A 262 14.99 -13.48 8.99
CA VAL A 262 15.79 -14.57 9.58
C VAL A 262 16.90 -13.99 10.45
N ASN A 263 17.46 -14.79 11.36
CA ASN A 263 18.67 -14.40 12.06
C ASN A 263 19.87 -14.47 11.10
N ALA A 264 20.80 -13.55 11.21
CA ALA A 264 22.09 -13.63 10.53
C ALA A 264 22.78 -14.95 10.90
N GLN A 265 23.31 -15.65 9.90
CA GLN A 265 24.04 -16.91 10.07
C GLN A 265 25.42 -16.69 10.70
#